data_5c33ab5fbeab9766088ffb5ed47d2554
#
_entry.id   5c33ab5fbeab9766088ffb5ed47d2554
#
_cell.length_a   1.000
_cell.length_b   1.000
_cell.length_c   1.000
_cell.angle_alpha   90.00
_cell.angle_beta   90.00
_cell.angle_gamma   90.00
#
_symmetry.space_group_name_H-M   'P 1'
#
loop_
_entity.id
_entity.type
_entity.pdbx_description
1 polymer ?
#
loop_
_entity_poly.entity_id
_entity_poly.type
_entity_poly.pdbx_seq_one_letter_code
_entity_poly.pdbx_strand_id
1 'polypeptide(L)'
;MVLAVVLGGVTGGPSAANAVVRYTLGLSGGMAAALVLALLSRELSGGERRWGISAAAGLALYGIATGAIVPAAPFWPAFVLNHDGFFRSTGMPIQLIRGLLICWVAFSVWAFGRQKIPGMASSVYARELYNRSVWTFVPVLVGILSLGW
;
A
#
# COMPACT_ATOMS: atom_id res chain seq x y z
N MET A 1 4.54 -9.39 -19.76
CA MET A 1 3.49 -8.87 -18.89
C MET A 1 2.20 -8.56 -19.65
N VAL A 2 2.20 -7.69 -20.67
CA VAL A 2 1.01 -7.39 -21.51
C VAL A 2 0.37 -8.66 -22.08
N LEU A 3 1.18 -9.60 -22.56
CA LEU A 3 0.71 -10.89 -23.06
C LEU A 3 -0.05 -11.70 -22.01
N ALA A 4 0.42 -11.75 -20.77
CA ALA A 4 -0.25 -12.49 -19.69
C ALA A 4 -1.61 -11.86 -19.33
N VAL A 5 -1.71 -10.53 -19.35
CA VAL A 5 -2.97 -9.81 -19.13
C VAL A 5 -3.95 -10.06 -20.25
N VAL A 6 -3.49 -10.03 -21.51
CA VAL A 6 -4.31 -10.31 -22.68
C VAL A 6 -4.79 -11.76 -22.67
N LEU A 7 -3.91 -12.72 -22.42
CA LEU A 7 -4.27 -14.13 -22.32
C LEU A 7 -5.25 -14.38 -21.18
N GLY A 8 -5.03 -13.80 -19.98
CA GLY A 8 -5.94 -13.88 -18.86
C GLY A 8 -7.32 -13.29 -19.17
N GLY A 9 -7.37 -12.16 -19.87
CA GLY A 9 -8.63 -11.54 -20.32
C GLY A 9 -9.39 -12.35 -21.36
N VAL A 10 -8.67 -12.99 -22.30
CA VAL A 10 -9.27 -13.82 -23.35
C VAL A 10 -9.80 -15.14 -22.79
N THR A 11 -9.08 -15.75 -21.84
CA THR A 11 -9.43 -17.08 -21.31
C THR A 11 -10.39 -17.04 -20.12
N GLY A 12 -10.38 -16.00 -19.31
CA GLY A 12 -11.14 -15.91 -18.05
C GLY A 12 -11.90 -14.63 -17.82
N GLY A 13 -11.98 -13.75 -18.83
CA GLY A 13 -12.68 -12.49 -18.76
C GLY A 13 -11.97 -11.41 -17.90
N PRO A 14 -12.65 -10.28 -17.64
CA PRO A 14 -12.05 -9.12 -16.94
C PRO A 14 -11.55 -9.44 -15.52
N SER A 15 -12.20 -10.35 -14.80
CA SER A 15 -11.80 -10.78 -13.46
C SER A 15 -10.46 -11.51 -13.46
N ALA A 16 -10.24 -12.39 -14.44
CA ALA A 16 -8.98 -13.11 -14.61
C ALA A 16 -7.83 -12.16 -15.00
N ALA A 17 -8.09 -11.22 -15.92
CA ALA A 17 -7.11 -10.19 -16.26
C ALA A 17 -6.73 -9.32 -15.05
N ASN A 18 -7.71 -8.90 -14.25
CA ASN A 18 -7.48 -8.14 -13.01
C ASN A 18 -6.64 -8.95 -12.00
N ALA A 19 -6.95 -10.24 -11.81
CA ALA A 19 -6.19 -11.10 -10.93
C ALA A 19 -4.73 -11.24 -11.38
N VAL A 20 -4.47 -11.45 -12.67
CA VAL A 20 -3.11 -11.53 -13.23
C VAL A 20 -2.34 -10.23 -13.02
N VAL A 21 -2.95 -9.07 -13.28
CA VAL A 21 -2.32 -7.76 -13.03
C VAL A 21 -1.96 -7.59 -11.56
N ARG A 22 -2.83 -7.99 -10.65
CA ARG A 22 -2.57 -7.89 -9.21
C ARG A 22 -1.46 -8.81 -8.74
N TYR A 23 -1.39 -10.05 -9.24
CA TYR A 23 -0.28 -10.96 -8.93
C TYR A 23 1.05 -10.46 -9.49
N THR A 24 1.05 -9.97 -10.75
CA THR A 24 2.30 -9.56 -11.41
C THR A 24 2.78 -8.17 -11.00
N LEU A 25 1.88 -7.20 -10.83
CA LEU A 25 2.24 -5.82 -10.49
C LEU A 25 1.99 -5.49 -9.01
N GLY A 26 0.85 -5.87 -8.47
CA GLY A 26 0.48 -5.53 -7.10
C GLY A 26 1.40 -6.19 -6.08
N LEU A 27 1.58 -7.51 -6.18
CA LEU A 27 2.44 -8.26 -5.27
C LEU A 27 3.92 -7.94 -5.50
N SER A 28 4.42 -8.14 -6.72
CA SER A 28 5.84 -7.97 -7.03
C SER A 28 6.29 -6.52 -6.88
N GLY A 29 5.48 -5.55 -7.35
CA GLY A 29 5.79 -4.12 -7.21
C GLY A 29 5.78 -3.66 -5.75
N GLY A 30 4.78 -4.09 -4.98
CA GLY A 30 4.70 -3.81 -3.55
C GLY A 30 5.89 -4.39 -2.76
N MET A 31 6.25 -5.65 -3.04
CA MET A 31 7.39 -6.31 -2.40
C MET A 31 8.73 -5.67 -2.79
N ALA A 32 8.93 -5.34 -4.08
CA ALA A 32 10.14 -4.67 -4.55
C ALA A 32 10.30 -3.29 -3.91
N ALA A 33 9.23 -2.49 -3.87
CA ALA A 33 9.25 -1.18 -3.23
C ALA A 33 9.52 -1.27 -1.73
N ALA A 34 8.91 -2.23 -1.04
CA ALA A 34 9.15 -2.49 0.38
C ALA A 34 10.62 -2.89 0.64
N LEU A 35 11.18 -3.77 -0.20
CA LEU A 35 12.58 -4.19 -0.09
C LEU A 35 13.54 -3.01 -0.28
N VAL A 36 13.37 -2.22 -1.33
CA VAL A 36 14.20 -1.03 -1.59
C VAL A 36 14.12 -0.06 -0.41
N LEU A 37 12.91 0.22 0.08
CA LEU A 37 12.73 1.11 1.22
C LEU A 37 13.36 0.55 2.50
N ALA A 38 13.27 -0.75 2.74
CA ALA A 38 13.91 -1.40 3.88
C ALA A 38 15.44 -1.33 3.80
N LEU A 39 16.02 -1.56 2.61
CA LEU A 39 17.47 -1.47 2.40
C LEU A 39 17.97 -0.04 2.61
N LEU A 40 17.33 0.96 2.01
CA LEU A 40 17.67 2.37 2.20
C LEU A 40 17.54 2.79 3.67
N SER A 41 16.54 2.25 4.38
CA SER A 41 16.31 2.56 5.79
C SER A 41 17.40 2.00 6.71
N ARG A 42 18.17 1.00 6.27
CA ARG A 42 19.28 0.44 7.06
C ARG A 42 20.46 1.43 7.20
N GLU A 43 20.65 2.29 6.22
CA GLU A 43 21.69 3.33 6.22
C GLU A 43 21.35 4.52 7.13
N LEU A 44 20.11 4.60 7.58
CA LEU A 44 19.62 5.65 8.45
C LEU A 44 19.85 5.31 9.92
N SER A 45 19.81 6.31 10.80
CA SER A 45 20.01 6.14 12.24
C SER A 45 18.77 6.57 13.05
N GLY A 46 18.71 6.10 14.28
CA GLY A 46 17.72 6.53 15.27
C GLY A 46 16.28 6.33 14.81
N GLY A 47 15.48 7.37 14.96
CA GLY A 47 14.05 7.33 14.65
C GLY A 47 13.74 7.28 13.17
N GLU A 48 14.58 7.87 12.30
CA GLU A 48 14.41 7.80 10.85
C GLU A 48 14.41 6.34 10.37
N ARG A 49 15.35 5.54 10.85
CA ARG A 49 15.43 4.11 10.54
C ARG A 49 14.16 3.37 10.95
N ARG A 50 13.65 3.65 12.16
CA ARG A 50 12.43 2.98 12.67
C ARG A 50 11.23 3.25 11.79
N TRP A 51 11.01 4.51 11.41
CA TRP A 51 9.88 4.89 10.58
C TRP A 51 10.03 4.43 9.13
N GLY A 52 11.25 4.43 8.58
CA GLY A 52 11.53 3.87 7.27
C GLY A 52 11.24 2.36 7.21
N ILE A 53 11.68 1.59 8.21
CA ILE A 53 11.38 0.15 8.33
C ILE A 53 9.88 -0.08 8.55
N SER A 54 9.22 0.75 9.36
CA SER A 54 7.76 0.67 9.58
C SER A 54 6.98 0.90 8.28
N ALA A 55 7.38 1.89 7.48
CA ALA A 55 6.78 2.13 6.16
C ALA A 55 7.02 0.96 5.20
N ALA A 56 8.23 0.40 5.19
CA ALA A 56 8.56 -0.77 4.37
C ALA A 56 7.72 -1.99 4.76
N ALA A 57 7.53 -2.25 6.05
CA ALA A 57 6.69 -3.33 6.54
C ALA A 57 5.22 -3.14 6.13
N GLY A 58 4.68 -1.94 6.34
CA GLY A 58 3.32 -1.60 5.90
C GLY A 58 3.12 -1.78 4.39
N LEU A 59 4.12 -1.37 3.59
CA LEU A 59 4.09 -1.51 2.14
C LEU A 59 4.16 -2.98 1.68
N ALA A 60 4.97 -3.80 2.35
CA ALA A 60 5.03 -5.24 2.10
C ALA A 60 3.68 -5.92 2.38
N LEU A 61 3.09 -5.64 3.55
CA LEU A 61 1.77 -6.15 3.92
C LEU A 61 0.67 -5.68 2.95
N TYR A 62 0.73 -4.42 2.52
CA TYR A 62 -0.18 -3.89 1.50
C TYR A 62 -0.02 -4.60 0.15
N GLY A 63 1.23 -4.87 -0.28
CA GLY A 63 1.53 -5.63 -1.49
C GLY A 63 0.94 -7.05 -1.41
N ILE A 64 1.09 -7.74 -0.29
CA ILE A 64 0.49 -9.05 -0.03
C ILE A 64 -1.04 -8.96 -0.08
N ALA A 65 -1.65 -8.04 0.67
CA ALA A 65 -3.10 -7.88 0.71
C ALA A 65 -3.71 -7.52 -0.66
N THR A 66 -2.96 -6.79 -1.50
CA THR A 66 -3.41 -6.37 -2.83
C THR A 66 -3.18 -7.46 -3.87
N GLY A 67 -2.04 -8.16 -3.79
CA GLY A 67 -1.64 -9.17 -4.75
C GLY A 67 -2.17 -10.57 -4.44
N ALA A 68 -2.22 -11.00 -3.17
CA ALA A 68 -2.65 -12.36 -2.84
C ALA A 68 -4.17 -12.52 -2.86
N ILE A 69 -4.93 -11.51 -2.38
CA ILE A 69 -6.40 -11.59 -2.31
C ILE A 69 -6.99 -10.80 -3.48
N VAL A 70 -7.41 -11.53 -4.51
CA VAL A 70 -7.87 -11.00 -5.80
C VAL A 70 -9.36 -11.31 -6.03
N PRO A 71 -10.02 -10.73 -7.05
CA PRO A 71 -11.33 -11.22 -7.48
C PRO A 71 -11.27 -12.70 -7.85
N ALA A 72 -12.38 -13.42 -7.62
CA ALA A 72 -12.48 -14.83 -7.99
C ALA A 72 -12.23 -15.01 -9.50
N ALA A 73 -11.33 -15.94 -9.84
CA ALA A 73 -10.97 -16.24 -11.22
C ALA A 73 -10.79 -17.77 -11.38
N PRO A 74 -11.01 -18.33 -12.60
CA PRO A 74 -11.02 -19.77 -12.84
C PRO A 74 -9.61 -20.40 -12.93
N PHE A 75 -8.65 -19.91 -12.12
CA PHE A 75 -7.31 -20.48 -12.04
C PHE A 75 -6.76 -20.44 -10.61
N TRP A 76 -5.84 -21.35 -10.32
CA TRP A 76 -5.13 -21.35 -9.04
C TRP A 76 -4.09 -20.21 -8.99
N PRO A 77 -3.95 -19.47 -7.85
CA PRO A 77 -4.66 -19.61 -6.56
C PRO A 77 -5.94 -18.74 -6.43
N ALA A 78 -6.37 -18.00 -7.46
CA ALA A 78 -7.45 -17.01 -7.40
C ALA A 78 -8.83 -17.62 -7.06
N PHE A 79 -9.08 -18.88 -7.36
CA PHE A 79 -10.33 -19.55 -6.97
C PHE A 79 -10.41 -19.87 -5.47
N VAL A 80 -9.25 -19.95 -4.76
CA VAL A 80 -9.16 -20.21 -3.32
C VAL A 80 -8.95 -18.91 -2.55
N LEU A 81 -7.94 -18.12 -2.98
CA LEU A 81 -7.57 -16.85 -2.34
C LEU A 81 -8.30 -15.70 -3.03
N ASN A 82 -9.57 -15.54 -2.74
CA ASN A 82 -10.39 -14.48 -3.31
C ASN A 82 -11.13 -13.67 -2.24
N HIS A 83 -11.74 -12.55 -2.66
CA HIS A 83 -12.43 -11.61 -1.78
C HIS A 83 -13.54 -12.28 -0.98
N ASP A 84 -14.32 -13.17 -1.62
CA ASP A 84 -15.47 -13.82 -1.00
C ASP A 84 -15.01 -14.85 0.04
N GLY A 85 -13.99 -15.66 -0.29
CA GLY A 85 -13.39 -16.61 0.63
C GLY A 85 -12.77 -15.91 1.84
N PHE A 86 -12.08 -14.78 1.61
CA PHE A 86 -11.53 -13.98 2.68
C PHE A 86 -12.62 -13.39 3.58
N PHE A 87 -13.67 -12.81 3.00
CA PHE A 87 -14.79 -12.26 3.75
C PHE A 87 -15.51 -13.33 4.58
N ARG A 88 -15.74 -14.51 4.02
CA ARG A 88 -16.36 -15.64 4.74
C ARG A 88 -15.53 -16.12 5.94
N SER A 89 -14.20 -16.08 5.82
CA SER A 89 -13.30 -16.55 6.89
C SER A 89 -13.05 -15.53 7.98
N THR A 90 -13.03 -14.23 7.64
CA THR A 90 -12.65 -13.15 8.57
C THR A 90 -13.81 -12.26 9.01
N GLY A 91 -14.93 -12.28 8.29
CA GLY A 91 -16.05 -11.36 8.48
C GLY A 91 -15.76 -9.91 8.08
N MET A 92 -14.58 -9.64 7.51
CA MET A 92 -14.13 -8.28 7.15
C MET A 92 -13.84 -8.16 5.66
N PRO A 93 -14.25 -7.07 5.00
CA PRO A 93 -13.87 -6.82 3.62
C PRO A 93 -12.37 -6.49 3.54
N ILE A 94 -11.68 -7.10 2.57
CA ILE A 94 -10.23 -6.88 2.37
C ILE A 94 -9.89 -5.41 2.08
N GLN A 95 -10.84 -4.64 1.54
CA GLN A 95 -10.70 -3.21 1.30
C GLN A 95 -10.41 -2.42 2.57
N LEU A 96 -11.07 -2.79 3.68
CA LEU A 96 -10.83 -2.18 4.99
C LEU A 96 -9.39 -2.41 5.45
N ILE A 97 -8.89 -3.64 5.31
CA ILE A 97 -7.50 -3.97 5.68
C ILE A 97 -6.51 -3.19 4.80
N ARG A 98 -6.75 -3.12 3.49
CA ARG A 98 -5.93 -2.31 2.57
C ARG A 98 -5.94 -0.83 2.94
N GLY A 99 -7.11 -0.28 3.29
CA GLY A 99 -7.24 1.08 3.77
C GLY A 99 -6.41 1.35 5.03
N LEU A 100 -6.49 0.46 6.04
CA LEU A 100 -5.70 0.56 7.26
C LEU A 100 -4.19 0.48 6.99
N LEU A 101 -3.77 -0.42 6.10
CA LEU A 101 -2.35 -0.55 5.72
C LEU A 101 -1.83 0.70 5.00
N ILE A 102 -2.62 1.30 4.12
CA ILE A 102 -2.27 2.58 3.48
C ILE A 102 -2.16 3.70 4.51
N CYS A 103 -3.09 3.78 5.47
CA CYS A 103 -3.01 4.74 6.57
C CYS A 103 -1.74 4.55 7.40
N TRP A 104 -1.37 3.29 7.69
CA TRP A 104 -0.12 2.98 8.38
C TRP A 104 1.11 3.44 7.59
N VAL A 105 1.19 3.12 6.30
CA VAL A 105 2.30 3.59 5.43
C VAL A 105 2.37 5.11 5.42
N ALA A 106 1.24 5.78 5.20
CA ALA A 106 1.16 7.23 5.17
C ALA A 106 1.61 7.88 6.48
N PHE A 107 1.16 7.33 7.62
CA PHE A 107 1.59 7.78 8.95
C PHE A 107 3.10 7.58 9.16
N SER A 108 3.65 6.42 8.75
CA SER A 108 5.07 6.12 8.88
C SER A 108 5.93 7.07 8.05
N VAL A 109 5.52 7.37 6.82
CA VAL A 109 6.19 8.34 5.94
C VAL A 109 6.11 9.76 6.52
N TRP A 110 4.95 10.14 7.04
CA TRP A 110 4.80 11.43 7.72
C TRP A 110 5.69 11.55 8.96
N ALA A 111 5.72 10.52 9.81
CA ALA A 111 6.57 10.49 11.01
C ALA A 111 8.07 10.51 10.67
N PHE A 112 8.45 9.85 9.56
CA PHE A 112 9.80 9.94 9.00
C PHE A 112 10.15 11.37 8.57
N GLY A 113 9.26 12.02 7.82
CA GLY A 113 9.43 13.40 7.37
C GLY A 113 9.59 14.38 8.53
N ARG A 114 8.80 14.20 9.61
CA ARG A 114 8.91 15.04 10.82
C ARG A 114 10.30 15.06 11.44
N GLN A 115 11.08 14.00 11.30
CA GLN A 115 12.41 13.93 11.91
C GLN A 115 13.47 14.65 11.07
N LYS A 116 13.27 14.76 9.76
CA LYS A 116 14.18 15.50 8.87
C LYS A 116 13.99 17.01 8.86
N ILE A 117 12.77 17.45 9.13
CA ILE A 117 12.41 18.88 9.06
C ILE A 117 13.14 19.79 10.07
N PRO A 118 13.43 19.38 11.34
CA PRO A 118 14.13 20.24 12.29
C PRO A 118 15.51 20.72 11.81
N GLY A 119 16.22 19.92 10.98
CA GLY A 119 17.50 20.32 10.40
C GLY A 119 17.38 21.27 9.18
N MET A 120 16.22 21.30 8.54
CA MET A 120 15.94 22.18 7.38
C MET A 120 15.14 23.43 7.74
N ALA A 121 14.47 23.44 8.89
CA ALA A 121 13.53 24.49 9.27
C ALA A 121 14.16 25.64 10.06
N SER A 122 15.24 26.19 9.54
CA SER A 122 15.68 27.56 9.96
C SER A 122 14.78 28.67 9.40
N SER A 123 13.82 28.36 8.52
CA SER A 123 12.88 29.32 7.97
C SER A 123 11.46 29.09 8.51
N VAL A 124 10.85 30.16 9.01
CA VAL A 124 9.44 30.24 9.43
C VAL A 124 8.50 29.68 8.35
N TYR A 125 8.87 29.85 7.07
CA TYR A 125 8.14 29.39 5.91
C TYR A 125 8.03 27.85 5.78
N ALA A 126 9.08 27.12 6.12
CA ALA A 126 9.04 25.64 6.09
C ALA A 126 8.10 25.06 7.16
N ARG A 127 8.01 25.74 8.31
CA ARG A 127 7.13 25.33 9.41
C ARG A 127 5.65 25.57 9.09
N GLU A 128 5.35 26.65 8.39
CA GLU A 128 3.99 27.01 7.98
C GLU A 128 3.49 26.10 6.84
N LEU A 129 4.34 25.81 5.84
CA LEU A 129 4.06 24.83 4.79
C LEU A 129 3.80 23.43 5.36
N TYR A 130 4.57 23.03 6.35
CA TYR A 130 4.38 21.75 7.02
C TYR A 130 3.04 21.67 7.75
N ASN A 131 2.70 22.67 8.58
CA ASN A 131 1.42 22.70 9.26
C ASN A 131 0.24 22.67 8.26
N ARG A 132 0.34 23.41 7.17
CA ARG A 132 -0.68 23.44 6.14
C ARG A 132 -0.83 22.07 5.44
N SER A 133 0.27 21.37 5.18
CA SER A 133 0.23 20.04 4.56
C SER A 133 -0.40 18.98 5.47
N VAL A 134 -0.18 19.04 6.78
CA VAL A 134 -0.82 18.12 7.75
C VAL A 134 -2.34 18.32 7.77
N TRP A 135 -2.81 19.56 7.79
CA TRP A 135 -4.24 19.86 7.79
C TRP A 135 -4.95 19.53 6.48
N THR A 136 -4.23 19.48 5.35
CA THR A 136 -4.79 19.01 4.08
C THR A 136 -4.73 17.48 3.96
N PHE A 137 -3.76 16.82 4.58
CA PHE A 137 -3.60 15.37 4.50
C PHE A 137 -4.73 14.60 5.19
N VAL A 138 -5.16 15.06 6.38
CA VAL A 138 -6.21 14.40 7.16
C VAL A 138 -7.56 14.35 6.42
N PRO A 139 -8.10 15.46 5.88
CA PRO A 139 -9.38 15.39 5.15
C PRO A 139 -9.29 14.61 3.83
N VAL A 140 -8.14 14.62 3.15
CA VAL A 140 -7.92 13.79 1.95
C VAL A 140 -7.95 12.31 2.32
N LEU A 141 -7.30 11.93 3.41
CA LEU A 141 -7.32 10.55 3.90
C LEU A 141 -8.72 10.10 4.28
N VAL A 142 -9.47 10.93 5.02
CA VAL A 142 -10.87 10.67 5.40
C VAL A 142 -11.74 10.59 4.13
N GLY A 143 -11.52 11.47 3.15
CA GLY A 143 -12.24 11.44 1.87
C GLY A 143 -12.01 10.13 1.10
N ILE A 144 -10.76 9.67 1.00
CA ILE A 144 -10.43 8.39 0.34
C ILE A 144 -11.07 7.22 1.07
N LEU A 145 -11.06 7.22 2.40
CA LEU A 145 -11.69 6.17 3.20
C LEU A 145 -13.21 6.16 3.08
N SER A 146 -13.84 7.33 2.97
CA SER A 146 -15.30 7.45 2.81
C SER A 146 -15.80 7.11 1.41
N LEU A 147 -14.98 7.31 0.37
CA LEU A 147 -15.29 6.95 -1.02
C LEU A 147 -14.99 5.47 -1.32
N GLY A 148 -14.23 4.80 -0.47
CA GLY A 148 -13.89 3.37 -0.60
C GLY A 148 -14.93 2.40 0.00
N TRP A 149 -16.04 2.96 0.50
CA TRP A 149 -17.21 2.20 1.01
C TRP A 149 -18.27 2.06 -0.10
#